data_48433d0d0aff5377ee66cd613406e74f
#
_entry.id   48433d0d0aff5377ee66cd613406e74f
#
_cell.length_a   1.000
_cell.length_b   1.000
_cell.length_c   1.000
_cell.angle_alpha   90.00
_cell.angle_beta   90.00
_cell.angle_gamma   90.00
#
_symmetry.space_group_name_H-M   'P 1'
#
loop_
_entity.id
_entity.type
_entity.pdbx_description
1 polymer ?
#
loop_
_entity_poly.entity_id
_entity_poly.type
_entity_poly.pdbx_seq_one_letter_code
_entity_poly.pdbx_strand_id
1 'polypeptide(L)'
;MSPYSLSLPGGVQGQVLGLAKALRGLGHQVRVLGPCDGAPPEVGITPLGNSIPTAANGSMAPVAPDPSNALRTISALRDESFDVIHLHEPIAPGCTVTTLVCSNVPMVGTFHAAGTSAAYRWLAPLTCWLAGRLAIRCAVSEDARDMAAAGLGGDYVLLHNGIDVEQFTKATPWPTEGPTVLFLSRHEERKGLDVLIKALPALPEHARVWVASDGPDTARLRAAAAGDRRVEWLGRIDEGEKIRRLRGASVLCAPSLRGESFGMILLEAMAAETPIVASDLPGYRRVIGAGEPAALLVPPGDPVALGGALRRVLEDPGLAASLAAAGDARAAAFSMDRLAERYVEIYHSAIAQAAPV
;
A
#
# COMPACT_ATOMS: atom_id res chain seq x y z
N MET A 1 -14.65 -1.82 6.32
CA MET A 1 -15.18 -0.53 5.82
C MET A 1 -14.03 0.37 5.43
N SER A 2 -14.13 1.05 4.29
CA SER A 2 -13.13 2.01 3.79
C SER A 2 -13.71 3.42 3.79
N PRO A 3 -12.98 4.45 4.29
CA PRO A 3 -13.39 5.84 4.12
C PRO A 3 -13.11 6.35 2.70
N TYR A 4 -12.23 5.66 1.95
CA TYR A 4 -11.81 6.04 0.61
C TYR A 4 -12.60 5.31 -0.47
N SER A 5 -12.76 5.97 -1.62
CA SER A 5 -13.49 5.40 -2.75
C SER A 5 -12.89 4.08 -3.22
N LEU A 6 -13.68 3.02 -3.20
CA LEU A 6 -13.26 1.66 -3.56
C LEU A 6 -13.11 1.44 -5.07
N SER A 7 -13.69 2.33 -5.88
CA SER A 7 -13.56 2.29 -7.34
C SER A 7 -12.33 3.04 -7.88
N LEU A 8 -11.57 3.71 -6.99
CA LEU A 8 -10.33 4.38 -7.33
C LEU A 8 -9.13 3.58 -6.81
N PRO A 9 -8.05 3.45 -7.59
CA PRO A 9 -6.85 2.73 -7.12
C PRO A 9 -6.18 3.45 -5.97
N GLY A 10 -5.74 2.69 -4.96
CA GLY A 10 -5.02 3.21 -3.79
C GLY A 10 -4.57 2.10 -2.85
N GLY A 11 -3.54 2.37 -2.07
CA GLY A 11 -2.94 1.37 -1.18
C GLY A 11 -3.91 0.84 -0.12
N VAL A 12 -4.69 1.72 0.52
CA VAL A 12 -5.68 1.30 1.53
C VAL A 12 -6.81 0.51 0.89
N GLN A 13 -7.31 0.95 -0.27
CA GLN A 13 -8.37 0.26 -1.01
C GLN A 13 -7.94 -1.16 -1.39
N GLY A 14 -6.72 -1.32 -1.89
CA GLY A 14 -6.14 -2.65 -2.18
C GLY A 14 -6.08 -3.54 -0.95
N GLN A 15 -5.71 -2.99 0.22
CA GLN A 15 -5.70 -3.75 1.48
C GLN A 15 -7.11 -4.16 1.92
N VAL A 16 -8.10 -3.27 1.80
CA VAL A 16 -9.49 -3.57 2.15
C VAL A 16 -10.05 -4.70 1.28
N LEU A 17 -9.87 -4.60 -0.03
CA LEU A 17 -10.39 -5.58 -0.98
C LEU A 17 -9.65 -6.93 -0.87
N GLY A 18 -8.32 -6.89 -0.78
CA GLY A 18 -7.50 -8.09 -0.60
C GLY A 18 -7.84 -8.84 0.68
N LEU A 19 -7.95 -8.13 1.81
CA LEU A 19 -8.35 -8.73 3.08
C LEU A 19 -9.77 -9.32 3.02
N ALA A 20 -10.72 -8.61 2.40
CA ALA A 20 -12.08 -9.13 2.23
C ALA A 20 -12.11 -10.41 1.39
N LYS A 21 -11.32 -10.47 0.30
CA LYS A 21 -11.17 -11.68 -0.53
C LYS A 21 -10.60 -12.84 0.28
N ALA A 22 -9.52 -12.64 1.04
CA ALA A 22 -8.88 -13.66 1.85
C ALA A 22 -9.80 -14.18 2.97
N LEU A 23 -10.51 -13.29 3.67
CA LEU A 23 -11.49 -13.68 4.70
C LEU A 23 -12.65 -14.49 4.12
N ARG A 24 -13.14 -14.17 2.91
CA ARG A 24 -14.13 -14.98 2.21
C ARG A 24 -13.56 -16.37 1.86
N GLY A 25 -12.28 -16.44 1.48
CA GLY A 25 -11.56 -17.69 1.25
C GLY A 25 -11.49 -18.58 2.51
N LEU A 26 -11.43 -17.97 3.69
CA LEU A 26 -11.51 -18.67 4.99
C LEU A 26 -12.95 -19.06 5.40
N GLY A 27 -13.96 -18.78 4.57
CA GLY A 27 -15.37 -19.14 4.81
C GLY A 27 -16.19 -18.09 5.55
N HIS A 28 -15.65 -16.90 5.82
CA HIS A 28 -16.39 -15.82 6.46
C HIS A 28 -17.31 -15.07 5.48
N GLN A 29 -18.46 -14.62 5.98
CA GLN A 29 -19.33 -13.72 5.23
C GLN A 29 -18.82 -12.29 5.38
N VAL A 30 -18.36 -11.70 4.30
CA VAL A 30 -17.74 -10.35 4.32
C VAL A 30 -18.48 -9.40 3.39
N ARG A 31 -18.98 -8.32 3.99
CA ARG A 31 -19.51 -7.17 3.27
C ARG A 31 -18.51 -6.01 3.33
N VAL A 32 -18.17 -5.43 2.20
CA VAL A 32 -17.33 -4.23 2.15
C VAL A 32 -18.20 -3.00 1.94
N LEU A 33 -18.05 -1.99 2.79
CA LEU A 33 -18.77 -0.73 2.70
C LEU A 33 -17.79 0.42 2.48
N GLY A 34 -18.10 1.31 1.54
CA GLY A 34 -17.29 2.49 1.27
C GLY A 34 -17.82 3.32 0.11
N PRO A 35 -17.32 4.54 -0.10
CA PRO A 35 -17.65 5.32 -1.28
C PRO A 35 -17.22 4.61 -2.57
N CYS A 36 -17.95 4.88 -3.67
CA CYS A 36 -17.62 4.41 -5.01
C CYS A 36 -18.00 5.50 -6.01
N ASP A 37 -17.03 5.99 -6.79
CA ASP A 37 -17.25 7.01 -7.84
C ASP A 37 -17.66 6.38 -9.17
N GLY A 38 -17.72 5.07 -9.25
CA GLY A 38 -18.13 4.27 -10.39
C GLY A 38 -18.71 2.94 -9.94
N ALA A 39 -18.78 1.98 -10.86
CA ALA A 39 -19.21 0.64 -10.53
C ALA A 39 -18.30 0.02 -9.45
N PRO A 40 -18.86 -0.70 -8.47
CA PRO A 40 -18.07 -1.45 -7.50
C PRO A 40 -17.10 -2.41 -8.21
N PRO A 41 -15.83 -2.49 -7.79
CA PRO A 41 -14.85 -3.32 -8.49
C PRO A 41 -15.11 -4.83 -8.35
N GLU A 42 -15.89 -5.24 -7.34
CA GLU A 42 -16.24 -6.65 -7.10
C GLU A 42 -17.61 -6.81 -6.44
N VAL A 43 -18.11 -8.05 -6.41
CA VAL A 43 -19.36 -8.41 -5.72
C VAL A 43 -19.15 -8.36 -4.20
N GLY A 44 -20.21 -8.02 -3.45
CA GLY A 44 -20.16 -7.92 -1.98
C GLY A 44 -19.68 -6.57 -1.48
N ILE A 45 -19.67 -5.56 -2.33
CA ILE A 45 -19.46 -4.15 -1.97
C ILE A 45 -20.79 -3.43 -1.91
N THR A 46 -21.03 -2.66 -0.86
CA THR A 46 -22.16 -1.74 -0.69
C THR A 46 -21.66 -0.30 -0.91
N PRO A 47 -21.98 0.35 -2.06
CA PRO A 47 -21.59 1.73 -2.31
C PRO A 47 -22.28 2.70 -1.36
N LEU A 48 -21.53 3.59 -0.73
CA LEU A 48 -22.06 4.60 0.19
C LEU A 48 -22.15 6.01 -0.43
N GLY A 49 -21.98 6.13 -1.73
CA GLY A 49 -22.03 7.38 -2.50
C GLY A 49 -20.68 7.73 -3.13
N ASN A 50 -20.59 8.91 -3.73
CA ASN A 50 -19.40 9.38 -4.40
C ASN A 50 -18.43 10.04 -3.43
N SER A 51 -17.14 10.03 -3.78
CA SER A 51 -16.11 10.70 -2.99
C SER A 51 -15.87 12.14 -3.46
N ILE A 52 -15.23 12.90 -2.56
CA ILE A 52 -14.73 14.25 -2.84
C ILE A 52 -13.21 14.22 -2.61
N PRO A 53 -12.40 14.65 -3.58
CA PRO A 53 -10.95 14.73 -3.40
C PRO A 53 -10.62 15.69 -2.25
N THR A 54 -10.04 15.17 -1.18
CA THR A 54 -9.72 15.93 0.03
C THR A 54 -8.21 15.87 0.29
N ALA A 55 -7.58 17.02 0.53
CA ALA A 55 -6.16 17.06 0.85
C ALA A 55 -5.89 16.41 2.22
N ALA A 56 -5.01 15.42 2.27
CA ALA A 56 -4.62 14.72 3.48
C ALA A 56 -3.13 14.33 3.43
N ASN A 57 -2.36 14.74 4.41
CA ASN A 57 -0.94 14.35 4.59
C ASN A 57 -0.07 14.46 3.31
N GLY A 58 -0.24 15.55 2.55
CA GLY A 58 0.51 15.78 1.30
C GLY A 58 0.03 14.95 0.09
N SER A 59 -1.14 14.30 0.21
CA SER A 59 -1.80 13.52 -0.84
C SER A 59 -3.26 13.96 -0.99
N MET A 60 -3.94 13.48 -2.03
CA MET A 60 -5.38 13.64 -2.20
C MET A 60 -6.09 12.34 -1.84
N ALA A 61 -6.96 12.41 -0.83
CA ALA A 61 -7.76 11.28 -0.35
C ALA A 61 -9.21 11.41 -0.87
N PRO A 62 -9.76 10.40 -1.56
CA PRO A 62 -11.14 10.41 -2.06
C PRO A 62 -12.12 9.96 -0.95
N VAL A 63 -12.52 10.88 -0.06
CA VAL A 63 -13.44 10.64 1.06
C VAL A 63 -14.85 11.16 0.77
N ALA A 64 -15.87 10.66 1.48
CA ALA A 64 -17.26 11.12 1.35
C ALA A 64 -17.80 11.63 2.69
N PRO A 65 -17.50 12.86 3.09
CA PRO A 65 -17.90 13.42 4.39
C PRO A 65 -19.32 14.02 4.41
N ASP A 66 -20.12 13.78 3.38
CA ASP A 66 -21.44 14.36 3.20
C ASP A 66 -22.53 13.65 4.01
N PRO A 67 -23.67 14.36 4.35
CA PRO A 67 -24.78 13.77 5.11
C PRO A 67 -25.45 12.59 4.40
N SER A 68 -25.46 12.53 3.07
CA SER A 68 -26.09 11.42 2.34
C SER A 68 -25.27 10.13 2.49
N ASN A 69 -23.94 10.24 2.55
CA ASN A 69 -23.06 9.12 2.90
C ASN A 69 -23.35 8.62 4.32
N ALA A 70 -23.52 9.53 5.28
CA ALA A 70 -23.85 9.16 6.65
C ALA A 70 -25.20 8.40 6.74
N LEU A 71 -26.23 8.88 6.05
CA LEU A 71 -27.55 8.21 6.02
C LEU A 71 -27.47 6.82 5.37
N ARG A 72 -26.76 6.67 4.25
CA ARG A 72 -26.54 5.36 3.62
C ARG A 72 -25.76 4.41 4.52
N THR A 73 -24.75 4.92 5.24
CA THR A 73 -24.00 4.15 6.24
C THR A 73 -24.91 3.63 7.34
N ILE A 74 -25.76 4.49 7.92
CA ILE A 74 -26.70 4.12 8.98
C ILE A 74 -27.70 3.08 8.46
N SER A 75 -28.22 3.26 7.23
CA SER A 75 -29.11 2.26 6.62
C SER A 75 -28.45 0.91 6.47
N ALA A 76 -27.25 0.87 5.88
CA ALA A 76 -26.51 -0.38 5.70
C ALA A 76 -26.19 -1.08 7.02
N LEU A 77 -25.89 -0.33 8.09
CA LEU A 77 -25.65 -0.88 9.44
C LEU A 77 -26.92 -1.44 10.10
N ARG A 78 -28.11 -0.96 9.72
CA ARG A 78 -29.39 -1.46 10.22
C ARG A 78 -29.92 -2.65 9.44
N ASP A 79 -29.66 -2.66 8.14
CA ASP A 79 -30.19 -3.67 7.20
C ASP A 79 -29.45 -5.00 7.32
N GLU A 80 -28.23 -5.00 7.87
CA GLU A 80 -27.38 -6.18 8.03
C GLU A 80 -26.96 -6.38 9.50
N SER A 81 -26.86 -7.63 9.94
CA SER A 81 -26.34 -8.01 11.25
C SER A 81 -24.87 -8.36 11.14
N PHE A 82 -23.99 -7.59 11.78
CA PHE A 82 -22.57 -7.83 11.81
C PHE A 82 -22.13 -8.33 13.19
N ASP A 83 -21.27 -9.36 13.22
CA ASP A 83 -20.62 -9.81 14.45
C ASP A 83 -19.48 -8.86 14.86
N VAL A 84 -18.80 -8.30 13.88
CA VAL A 84 -17.68 -7.35 14.05
C VAL A 84 -17.61 -6.39 12.85
N ILE A 85 -17.18 -5.16 13.09
CA ILE A 85 -16.94 -4.17 12.05
C ILE A 85 -15.46 -3.79 12.07
N HIS A 86 -14.80 -3.93 10.90
CA HIS A 86 -13.42 -3.49 10.72
C HIS A 86 -13.37 -2.16 9.95
N LEU A 87 -12.79 -1.13 10.58
CA LEU A 87 -12.65 0.22 10.04
C LEU A 87 -11.19 0.48 9.63
N HIS A 88 -10.95 0.72 8.36
CA HIS A 88 -9.66 1.23 7.89
C HIS A 88 -9.66 2.75 7.96
N GLU A 89 -8.59 3.35 8.50
CA GLU A 89 -8.52 4.78 8.84
C GLU A 89 -9.76 5.26 9.60
N PRO A 90 -9.98 4.73 10.82
CA PRO A 90 -11.26 4.87 11.54
C PRO A 90 -11.66 6.31 11.84
N ILE A 91 -10.71 7.24 11.95
CA ILE A 91 -10.95 8.67 12.24
C ILE A 91 -11.08 9.51 10.96
N ALA A 92 -10.97 8.92 9.77
CA ALA A 92 -11.18 9.64 8.52
C ALA A 92 -12.65 10.06 8.36
N PRO A 93 -12.93 11.28 7.87
CA PRO A 93 -14.30 11.77 7.71
C PRO A 93 -15.14 10.89 6.77
N GLY A 94 -16.41 10.69 7.12
CA GLY A 94 -17.37 9.92 6.31
C GLY A 94 -17.88 8.69 7.03
N CYS A 95 -17.99 7.57 6.32
CA CYS A 95 -18.65 6.35 6.80
C CYS A 95 -17.99 5.76 8.05
N THR A 96 -16.67 5.84 8.20
CA THR A 96 -15.96 5.28 9.36
C THR A 96 -16.29 6.05 10.65
N VAL A 97 -16.27 7.37 10.62
CA VAL A 97 -16.69 8.20 11.77
C VAL A 97 -18.18 8.02 12.07
N THR A 98 -19.03 7.96 11.03
CA THR A 98 -20.47 7.67 11.22
C THR A 98 -20.67 6.34 11.94
N THR A 99 -19.94 5.31 11.54
CA THR A 99 -20.01 3.99 12.17
C THR A 99 -19.54 4.03 13.62
N LEU A 100 -18.42 4.72 13.91
CA LEU A 100 -17.96 4.90 15.29
C LEU A 100 -19.01 5.55 16.18
N VAL A 101 -19.80 6.48 15.66
CA VAL A 101 -20.85 7.16 16.44
C VAL A 101 -22.11 6.32 16.60
N CYS A 102 -22.55 5.63 15.53
CA CYS A 102 -23.88 5.05 15.45
C CYS A 102 -23.95 3.55 15.73
N SER A 103 -22.83 2.81 15.70
CA SER A 103 -22.83 1.35 15.89
C SER A 103 -22.47 0.96 17.31
N ASN A 104 -23.11 -0.13 17.80
CA ASN A 104 -22.74 -0.80 19.05
C ASN A 104 -22.09 -2.17 18.81
N VAL A 105 -21.90 -2.56 17.55
CA VAL A 105 -21.17 -3.78 17.18
C VAL A 105 -19.69 -3.61 17.57
N PRO A 106 -18.99 -4.67 18.03
CA PRO A 106 -17.55 -4.61 18.28
C PRO A 106 -16.78 -4.09 17.07
N MET A 107 -15.89 -3.14 17.28
CA MET A 107 -15.15 -2.49 16.18
C MET A 107 -13.65 -2.68 16.32
N VAL A 108 -13.02 -3.08 15.22
CA VAL A 108 -11.55 -3.08 15.05
C VAL A 108 -11.18 -1.92 14.15
N GLY A 109 -10.14 -1.16 14.51
CA GLY A 109 -9.66 -0.05 13.69
C GLY A 109 -8.23 -0.24 13.22
N THR A 110 -7.96 -0.13 11.92
CA THR A 110 -6.60 -0.19 11.37
C THR A 110 -6.17 1.17 10.84
N PHE A 111 -5.03 1.65 11.35
CA PHE A 111 -4.40 2.92 10.99
C PHE A 111 -3.30 2.69 9.95
N HIS A 112 -3.39 3.37 8.81
CA HIS A 112 -2.45 3.26 7.69
C HIS A 112 -1.57 4.50 7.52
N ALA A 113 -2.07 5.67 7.95
CA ALA A 113 -1.37 6.93 7.79
C ALA A 113 -0.16 7.02 8.71
N ALA A 114 0.93 7.56 8.18
CA ALA A 114 2.15 7.88 8.92
C ALA A 114 2.45 9.39 8.79
N GLY A 115 3.22 9.95 9.72
CA GLY A 115 3.62 11.35 9.73
C GLY A 115 3.00 12.15 10.87
N THR A 116 2.44 13.33 10.60
CA THR A 116 1.78 14.18 11.59
C THR A 116 0.36 14.53 11.18
N SER A 117 -0.58 14.41 12.09
CA SER A 117 -1.98 14.82 11.85
C SER A 117 -2.34 16.07 12.67
N ALA A 118 -2.59 17.18 11.98
CA ALA A 118 -3.11 18.39 12.60
C ALA A 118 -4.50 18.14 13.22
N ALA A 119 -5.33 17.32 12.57
CA ALA A 119 -6.67 16.99 13.05
C ALA A 119 -6.64 16.27 14.41
N TYR A 120 -5.71 15.34 14.63
CA TYR A 120 -5.55 14.66 15.92
C TYR A 120 -5.19 15.63 17.05
N ARG A 121 -4.42 16.66 16.75
CA ARG A 121 -4.03 17.68 17.74
C ARG A 121 -5.13 18.69 18.05
N TRP A 122 -5.80 19.22 17.01
CA TRP A 122 -6.81 20.26 17.17
C TRP A 122 -8.16 19.73 17.67
N LEU A 123 -8.49 18.48 17.34
CA LEU A 123 -9.75 17.83 17.71
C LEU A 123 -9.54 16.70 18.73
N ALA A 124 -8.45 16.74 19.50
CA ALA A 124 -8.03 15.66 20.39
C ALA A 124 -9.15 15.09 21.29
N PRO A 125 -9.98 15.89 21.99
CA PRO A 125 -11.05 15.31 22.83
C PRO A 125 -12.04 14.45 22.04
N LEU A 126 -12.43 14.92 20.85
CA LEU A 126 -13.37 14.20 19.97
C LEU A 126 -12.71 12.96 19.35
N THR A 127 -11.52 13.09 18.82
CA THR A 127 -10.82 11.98 18.16
C THR A 127 -10.39 10.90 19.14
N CYS A 128 -10.00 11.27 20.36
CA CYS A 128 -9.72 10.30 21.44
C CYS A 128 -11.01 9.56 21.87
N TRP A 129 -12.14 10.27 21.99
CA TRP A 129 -13.42 9.66 22.30
C TRP A 129 -13.84 8.67 21.20
N LEU A 130 -13.75 9.07 19.92
CA LEU A 130 -14.01 8.20 18.78
C LEU A 130 -13.11 6.95 18.78
N ALA A 131 -11.80 7.15 18.98
CA ALA A 131 -10.86 6.05 19.06
C ALA A 131 -11.14 5.11 20.26
N GLY A 132 -11.66 5.65 21.37
CA GLY A 132 -12.08 4.89 22.55
C GLY A 132 -13.23 3.91 22.29
N ARG A 133 -13.96 4.05 21.18
CA ARG A 133 -15.02 3.13 20.78
C ARG A 133 -14.51 1.86 20.05
N LEU A 134 -13.24 1.86 19.64
CA LEU A 134 -12.60 0.68 19.07
C LEU A 134 -12.25 -0.32 20.18
N ALA A 135 -12.71 -1.56 20.04
CA ALA A 135 -12.34 -2.64 20.93
C ALA A 135 -10.84 -2.97 20.79
N ILE A 136 -10.36 -3.02 19.55
CA ILE A 136 -8.94 -3.26 19.26
C ILE A 136 -8.47 -2.27 18.19
N ARG A 137 -7.26 -1.74 18.40
CA ARG A 137 -6.59 -0.84 17.45
C ARG A 137 -5.41 -1.55 16.84
N CYS A 138 -5.29 -1.49 15.51
CA CYS A 138 -4.19 -2.04 14.73
C CYS A 138 -3.48 -0.91 13.98
N ALA A 139 -2.20 -1.09 13.69
CA ALA A 139 -1.42 -0.19 12.86
C ALA A 139 -0.57 -1.00 11.87
N VAL A 140 -0.47 -0.51 10.63
CA VAL A 140 0.25 -1.24 9.56
C VAL A 140 1.77 -1.07 9.61
N SER A 141 2.26 -0.13 10.40
CA SER A 141 3.69 0.14 10.60
C SER A 141 3.93 0.80 11.96
N GLU A 142 5.19 0.80 12.39
CA GLU A 142 5.60 1.54 13.59
C GLU A 142 5.30 3.03 13.45
N ASP A 143 5.58 3.61 12.28
CA ASP A 143 5.32 5.03 12.03
C ASP A 143 3.81 5.36 12.11
N ALA A 144 2.93 4.46 11.61
CA ALA A 144 1.48 4.63 11.73
C ALA A 144 1.01 4.46 13.19
N ARG A 145 1.58 3.48 13.91
CA ARG A 145 1.34 3.30 15.34
C ARG A 145 1.73 4.54 16.13
N ASP A 146 2.95 5.03 15.93
CA ASP A 146 3.51 6.14 16.71
C ASP A 146 2.72 7.44 16.44
N MET A 147 2.33 7.68 15.19
CA MET A 147 1.45 8.80 14.86
C MET A 147 0.09 8.69 15.54
N ALA A 148 -0.54 7.53 15.46
CA ALA A 148 -1.86 7.31 16.07
C ALA A 148 -1.77 7.36 17.60
N ALA A 149 -0.78 6.71 18.22
CA ALA A 149 -0.57 6.71 19.66
C ALA A 149 -0.28 8.11 20.22
N ALA A 150 0.53 8.92 19.52
CA ALA A 150 0.81 10.30 19.92
C ALA A 150 -0.43 11.19 19.90
N GLY A 151 -1.38 10.95 18.99
CA GLY A 151 -2.58 11.77 18.85
C GLY A 151 -3.81 11.24 19.59
N LEU A 152 -3.95 9.92 19.73
CA LEU A 152 -5.16 9.26 20.23
C LEU A 152 -4.92 8.43 21.50
N GLY A 153 -3.66 8.22 21.87
CA GLY A 153 -3.27 7.34 22.98
C GLY A 153 -3.60 5.86 22.73
N GLY A 154 -3.43 5.06 23.77
CA GLY A 154 -3.77 3.62 23.78
C GLY A 154 -2.73 2.71 23.11
N ASP A 155 -3.03 1.40 23.14
CA ASP A 155 -2.17 0.36 22.60
C ASP A 155 -2.62 -0.05 21.20
N TYR A 156 -1.65 -0.50 20.38
CA TYR A 156 -1.86 -0.87 18.99
C TYR A 156 -1.18 -2.19 18.67
N VAL A 157 -1.91 -3.10 18.04
CA VAL A 157 -1.35 -4.31 17.47
C VAL A 157 -0.71 -3.98 16.13
N LEU A 158 0.56 -4.32 15.96
CA LEU A 158 1.23 -4.15 14.66
C LEU A 158 0.85 -5.31 13.73
N LEU A 159 0.17 -4.97 12.63
CA LEU A 159 -0.17 -5.87 11.55
C LEU A 159 0.18 -5.21 10.23
N HIS A 160 1.28 -5.63 9.65
CA HIS A 160 1.74 -5.09 8.37
C HIS A 160 0.75 -5.38 7.24
N ASN A 161 0.79 -4.55 6.20
CA ASN A 161 -0.01 -4.77 5.00
C ASN A 161 0.29 -6.13 4.37
N GLY A 162 -0.74 -6.78 3.86
CA GLY A 162 -0.64 -8.04 3.14
C GLY A 162 -0.53 -7.86 1.63
N ILE A 163 -0.08 -8.91 0.95
CA ILE A 163 -0.03 -9.00 -0.50
C ILE A 163 -0.63 -10.32 -0.98
N ASP A 164 -1.38 -10.28 -2.08
CA ASP A 164 -1.87 -11.46 -2.77
C ASP A 164 -0.73 -12.06 -3.62
N VAL A 165 0.13 -12.87 -3.00
CA VAL A 165 1.31 -13.47 -3.64
C VAL A 165 0.92 -14.27 -4.87
N GLU A 166 -0.20 -15.00 -4.81
CA GLU A 166 -0.67 -15.85 -5.90
C GLU A 166 -0.98 -15.06 -7.18
N GLN A 167 -1.48 -13.84 -7.04
CA GLN A 167 -1.77 -12.96 -8.17
C GLN A 167 -0.49 -12.61 -8.94
N PHE A 168 0.62 -12.44 -8.24
CA PHE A 168 1.92 -12.15 -8.86
C PHE A 168 2.54 -13.40 -9.47
N THR A 169 2.61 -14.51 -8.75
CA THR A 169 3.28 -15.76 -9.22
C THR A 169 2.59 -16.36 -10.44
N LYS A 170 1.25 -16.26 -10.55
CA LYS A 170 0.48 -16.76 -11.70
C LYS A 170 0.48 -15.85 -12.93
N ALA A 171 0.93 -14.61 -12.80
CA ALA A 171 0.90 -13.66 -13.91
C ALA A 171 1.92 -14.02 -14.99
N THR A 172 1.49 -13.92 -16.25
CA THR A 172 2.41 -14.05 -17.39
C THR A 172 3.32 -12.83 -17.46
N PRO A 173 4.65 -12.97 -17.45
CA PRO A 173 5.58 -11.87 -17.55
C PRO A 173 5.33 -10.99 -18.78
N TRP A 174 5.53 -9.69 -18.65
CA TRP A 174 5.53 -8.80 -19.82
C TRP A 174 6.75 -9.09 -20.69
N PRO A 175 6.59 -9.21 -22.02
CA PRO A 175 7.71 -9.52 -22.87
C PRO A 175 8.77 -8.40 -22.84
N THR A 176 10.05 -8.78 -22.83
CA THR A 176 11.19 -7.86 -22.83
C THR A 176 12.14 -8.21 -23.96
N GLU A 177 12.76 -7.19 -24.56
CA GLU A 177 13.78 -7.35 -25.62
C GLU A 177 15.21 -7.46 -25.05
N GLY A 178 15.37 -7.40 -23.72
CA GLY A 178 16.65 -7.45 -23.03
C GLY A 178 16.54 -7.10 -21.55
N PRO A 179 17.68 -6.94 -20.84
CA PRO A 179 17.69 -6.58 -19.44
C PRO A 179 16.89 -5.30 -19.19
N THR A 180 15.92 -5.36 -18.29
CA THR A 180 14.94 -4.28 -18.09
C THR A 180 14.89 -3.82 -16.66
N VAL A 181 15.13 -2.53 -16.44
CA VAL A 181 14.94 -1.84 -15.15
C VAL A 181 13.52 -1.29 -15.12
N LEU A 182 12.75 -1.57 -14.09
CA LEU A 182 11.43 -0.99 -13.88
C LEU A 182 11.48 0.06 -12.77
N PHE A 183 11.03 1.27 -13.07
CA PHE A 183 10.64 2.27 -12.08
C PHE A 183 9.12 2.39 -12.07
N LEU A 184 8.52 2.23 -10.90
CA LEU A 184 7.06 2.28 -10.72
C LEU A 184 6.70 3.11 -9.49
N SER A 185 6.52 4.41 -9.66
CA SER A 185 6.08 5.32 -8.61
C SER A 185 5.61 6.65 -9.20
N ARG A 186 4.90 7.45 -8.39
CA ARG A 186 4.54 8.82 -8.79
C ARG A 186 5.78 9.64 -9.11
N HIS A 187 5.71 10.46 -10.14
CA HIS A 187 6.81 11.34 -10.55
C HIS A 187 6.83 12.59 -9.67
N GLU A 188 7.32 12.40 -8.44
CA GLU A 188 7.55 13.41 -7.40
C GLU A 188 9.04 13.38 -7.00
N GLU A 189 9.61 14.53 -6.62
CA GLU A 189 11.01 14.64 -6.19
C GLU A 189 11.39 13.54 -5.20
N ARG A 190 10.57 13.32 -4.15
CA ARG A 190 10.86 12.36 -3.09
C ARG A 190 10.97 10.91 -3.56
N LYS A 191 10.45 10.55 -4.76
CA LYS A 191 10.50 9.21 -5.34
C LYS A 191 11.79 8.94 -6.12
N GLY A 192 12.60 9.96 -6.36
CA GLY A 192 13.97 9.82 -6.85
C GLY A 192 14.13 9.37 -8.30
N LEU A 193 13.12 9.57 -9.17
CA LEU A 193 13.29 9.23 -10.59
C LEU A 193 14.44 10.04 -11.25
N ASP A 194 14.72 11.24 -10.78
CA ASP A 194 15.86 12.02 -11.23
C ASP A 194 17.22 11.36 -10.87
N VAL A 195 17.29 10.62 -9.78
CA VAL A 195 18.48 9.84 -9.41
C VAL A 195 18.69 8.68 -10.38
N LEU A 196 17.60 7.98 -10.76
CA LEU A 196 17.68 6.94 -11.80
C LEU A 196 18.11 7.52 -13.16
N ILE A 197 17.54 8.68 -13.57
CA ILE A 197 17.92 9.34 -14.82
C ILE A 197 19.42 9.69 -14.82
N LYS A 198 19.96 10.18 -13.71
CA LYS A 198 21.40 10.45 -13.57
C LYS A 198 22.26 9.17 -13.54
N ALA A 199 21.67 8.03 -13.16
CA ALA A 199 22.36 6.73 -13.14
C ALA A 199 22.37 6.02 -14.50
N LEU A 200 21.57 6.45 -15.49
CA LEU A 200 21.48 5.84 -16.83
C LEU A 200 22.84 5.59 -17.50
N PRO A 201 23.85 6.50 -17.44
CA PRO A 201 25.14 6.26 -18.07
C PRO A 201 25.89 5.02 -17.54
N ALA A 202 25.58 4.56 -16.32
CA ALA A 202 26.20 3.37 -15.75
C ALA A 202 25.55 2.05 -16.19
N LEU A 203 24.36 2.10 -16.79
CA LEU A 203 23.63 0.92 -17.26
C LEU A 203 24.19 0.42 -18.61
N PRO A 204 24.11 -0.91 -18.89
CA PRO A 204 24.46 -1.46 -20.19
C PRO A 204 23.71 -0.77 -21.35
N GLU A 205 24.35 -0.60 -22.50
CA GLU A 205 23.74 0.07 -23.67
C GLU A 205 22.46 -0.63 -24.17
N HIS A 206 22.40 -1.94 -24.05
CA HIS A 206 21.26 -2.77 -24.46
C HIS A 206 20.18 -2.90 -23.37
N ALA A 207 20.37 -2.30 -22.20
CA ALA A 207 19.34 -2.31 -21.16
C ALA A 207 18.14 -1.44 -21.56
N ARG A 208 16.95 -1.81 -21.09
CA ARG A 208 15.72 -1.01 -21.20
C ARG A 208 15.36 -0.44 -19.83
N VAL A 209 14.69 0.69 -19.82
CA VAL A 209 14.21 1.33 -18.59
C VAL A 209 12.74 1.68 -18.75
N TRP A 210 11.89 0.96 -18.08
CA TRP A 210 10.45 1.22 -18.01
C TRP A 210 10.16 2.21 -16.91
N VAL A 211 9.53 3.32 -17.25
CA VAL A 211 9.11 4.36 -16.29
C VAL A 211 7.59 4.43 -16.30
N ALA A 212 6.98 3.86 -15.25
CA ALA A 212 5.54 3.80 -15.10
C ALA A 212 5.02 4.85 -14.11
N SER A 213 3.74 5.23 -14.27
CA SER A 213 3.01 6.26 -13.55
C SER A 213 3.22 7.66 -14.15
N ASP A 214 2.73 8.68 -13.43
CA ASP A 214 2.88 10.11 -13.72
C ASP A 214 2.97 10.93 -12.43
N GLY A 215 3.10 12.23 -12.55
CA GLY A 215 3.14 13.14 -11.43
C GLY A 215 3.54 14.57 -11.84
N PRO A 216 3.64 15.50 -10.88
CA PRO A 216 3.94 16.89 -11.16
C PRO A 216 5.28 17.11 -11.88
N ASP A 217 6.25 16.23 -11.66
CA ASP A 217 7.59 16.33 -12.24
C ASP A 217 7.73 15.65 -13.60
N THR A 218 6.70 15.00 -14.15
CA THR A 218 6.79 14.19 -15.38
C THR A 218 7.40 14.94 -16.54
N ALA A 219 6.95 16.17 -16.82
CA ALA A 219 7.45 16.96 -17.96
C ALA A 219 8.95 17.28 -17.83
N ARG A 220 9.38 17.68 -16.63
CA ARG A 220 10.78 17.99 -16.32
C ARG A 220 11.67 16.75 -16.47
N LEU A 221 11.21 15.60 -15.94
CA LEU A 221 11.95 14.35 -15.96
C LEU A 221 12.08 13.77 -17.39
N ARG A 222 11.00 13.86 -18.19
CA ARG A 222 11.06 13.50 -19.61
C ARG A 222 12.08 14.36 -20.37
N ALA A 223 12.11 15.66 -20.13
CA ALA A 223 13.08 16.55 -20.74
C ALA A 223 14.53 16.18 -20.33
N ALA A 224 14.75 15.82 -19.06
CA ALA A 224 16.06 15.41 -18.57
C ALA A 224 16.55 14.07 -19.18
N ALA A 225 15.65 13.17 -19.56
CA ALA A 225 15.97 11.88 -20.18
C ALA A 225 15.83 11.87 -21.72
N ALA A 226 15.51 12.98 -22.36
CA ALA A 226 15.12 13.04 -23.78
C ALA A 226 16.19 12.52 -24.78
N GLY A 227 17.47 12.47 -24.36
CA GLY A 227 18.57 11.92 -25.19
C GLY A 227 18.75 10.41 -25.05
N ASP A 228 18.11 9.74 -24.14
CA ASP A 228 18.32 8.33 -23.87
C ASP A 228 17.17 7.47 -24.41
N ARG A 229 17.44 6.75 -25.51
CA ARG A 229 16.45 5.91 -26.20
C ARG A 229 16.09 4.62 -25.43
N ARG A 230 16.80 4.30 -24.36
CA ARG A 230 16.51 3.14 -23.50
C ARG A 230 15.30 3.38 -22.61
N VAL A 231 14.91 4.65 -22.38
CA VAL A 231 13.81 5.02 -21.47
C VAL A 231 12.47 4.99 -22.20
N GLU A 232 11.62 4.09 -21.77
CA GLU A 232 10.23 3.95 -22.22
C GLU A 232 9.28 4.48 -21.15
N TRP A 233 8.51 5.52 -21.50
CA TRP A 233 7.53 6.15 -20.62
C TRP A 233 6.16 5.53 -20.80
N LEU A 234 5.75 4.72 -19.86
CA LEU A 234 4.52 3.94 -19.90
C LEU A 234 3.26 4.75 -19.53
N GLY A 235 3.43 5.87 -18.81
CA GLY A 235 2.31 6.57 -18.21
C GLY A 235 1.67 5.75 -17.09
N ARG A 236 0.39 5.99 -16.83
CA ARG A 236 -0.38 5.20 -15.87
C ARG A 236 -0.72 3.85 -16.49
N ILE A 237 -0.37 2.80 -15.80
CA ILE A 237 -0.69 1.42 -16.15
C ILE A 237 -1.73 0.88 -15.17
N ASP A 238 -2.54 -0.07 -15.60
CA ASP A 238 -3.48 -0.77 -14.73
C ASP A 238 -2.78 -1.81 -13.83
N GLU A 239 -3.54 -2.39 -12.91
CA GLU A 239 -3.01 -3.37 -11.95
C GLU A 239 -2.51 -4.65 -12.65
N GLY A 240 -3.21 -5.11 -13.69
CA GLY A 240 -2.81 -6.30 -14.45
C GLY A 240 -1.50 -6.06 -15.22
N GLU A 241 -1.35 -4.91 -15.87
CA GLU A 241 -0.11 -4.53 -16.54
C GLU A 241 1.03 -4.35 -15.51
N LYS A 242 0.77 -3.70 -14.37
CA LYS A 242 1.75 -3.55 -13.29
C LYS A 242 2.34 -4.89 -12.87
N ILE A 243 1.50 -5.86 -12.58
CA ILE A 243 1.91 -7.20 -12.14
C ILE A 243 2.76 -7.89 -13.22
N ARG A 244 2.30 -7.85 -14.46
CA ARG A 244 3.03 -8.47 -15.58
C ARG A 244 4.37 -7.78 -15.85
N ARG A 245 4.46 -6.46 -15.69
CA ARG A 245 5.72 -5.70 -15.85
C ARG A 245 6.69 -5.97 -14.71
N LEU A 246 6.20 -6.10 -13.48
CA LEU A 246 7.02 -6.57 -12.36
C LEU A 246 7.61 -7.95 -12.68
N ARG A 247 6.78 -8.92 -13.08
CA ARG A 247 7.25 -10.27 -13.46
C ARG A 247 8.21 -10.28 -14.63
N GLY A 248 8.12 -9.34 -15.56
CA GLY A 248 8.98 -9.25 -16.75
C GLY A 248 10.26 -8.43 -16.55
N ALA A 249 10.33 -7.60 -15.52
CA ALA A 249 11.49 -6.77 -15.27
C ALA A 249 12.66 -7.60 -14.71
N SER A 250 13.88 -7.28 -15.14
CA SER A 250 15.11 -7.87 -14.59
C SER A 250 15.46 -7.32 -13.22
N VAL A 251 15.00 -6.09 -12.92
CA VAL A 251 15.20 -5.45 -11.62
C VAL A 251 14.18 -4.32 -11.41
N LEU A 252 13.61 -4.25 -10.20
CA LEU A 252 12.89 -3.07 -9.72
C LEU A 252 13.90 -2.05 -9.19
N CYS A 253 13.78 -0.80 -9.63
CA CYS A 253 14.52 0.35 -9.09
C CYS A 253 13.60 1.21 -8.23
N ALA A 254 13.86 1.28 -6.92
CA ALA A 254 13.08 2.07 -5.95
C ALA A 254 13.98 3.13 -5.26
N PRO A 255 14.38 4.21 -5.97
CA PRO A 255 15.40 5.16 -5.52
C PRO A 255 14.82 6.31 -4.69
N SER A 256 13.79 6.07 -3.89
CA SER A 256 13.14 7.11 -3.08
C SER A 256 14.14 7.82 -2.17
N LEU A 257 13.98 9.14 -2.03
CA LEU A 257 14.85 9.97 -1.19
C LEU A 257 14.40 9.97 0.27
N ARG A 258 13.05 9.87 0.51
CA ARG A 258 12.41 9.94 1.82
C ARG A 258 10.94 9.56 1.76
N GLY A 259 10.30 9.42 2.93
CA GLY A 259 8.85 9.35 3.06
C GLY A 259 8.24 7.99 2.68
N GLU A 260 8.99 6.91 2.86
CA GLU A 260 8.51 5.55 2.69
C GLU A 260 8.22 4.93 4.07
N SER A 261 6.93 4.72 4.38
CA SER A 261 6.51 4.15 5.65
C SER A 261 6.63 2.63 5.69
N PHE A 262 6.27 1.94 4.59
CA PHE A 262 6.33 0.48 4.51
C PHE A 262 7.00 -0.02 3.21
N GLY A 263 6.75 0.61 2.05
CA GLY A 263 7.35 0.20 0.78
C GLY A 263 6.61 -0.96 0.10
N MET A 264 5.29 -0.84 -0.08
CA MET A 264 4.48 -1.85 -0.77
C MET A 264 5.05 -2.29 -2.12
N ILE A 265 5.65 -1.37 -2.88
CA ILE A 265 6.22 -1.70 -4.19
C ILE A 265 7.38 -2.72 -4.10
N LEU A 266 8.14 -2.71 -2.99
CA LEU A 266 9.18 -3.71 -2.77
C LEU A 266 8.54 -5.07 -2.52
N LEU A 267 7.48 -5.11 -1.72
CA LEU A 267 6.75 -6.34 -1.44
C LEU A 267 6.09 -6.91 -2.70
N GLU A 268 5.55 -6.04 -3.56
CA GLU A 268 5.01 -6.42 -4.87
C GLU A 268 6.10 -7.00 -5.80
N ALA A 269 7.29 -6.41 -5.82
CA ALA A 269 8.42 -6.94 -6.56
C ALA A 269 8.93 -8.28 -6.02
N MET A 270 8.99 -8.43 -4.70
CA MET A 270 9.32 -9.70 -4.04
C MET A 270 8.33 -10.80 -4.42
N ALA A 271 7.02 -10.54 -4.37
CA ALA A 271 5.99 -11.48 -4.78
C ALA A 271 6.03 -11.80 -6.29
N ALA A 272 6.54 -10.86 -7.10
CA ALA A 272 6.78 -11.06 -8.52
C ALA A 272 8.11 -11.77 -8.83
N GLU A 273 8.87 -12.18 -7.81
CA GLU A 273 10.22 -12.75 -7.94
C GLU A 273 11.19 -11.82 -8.70
N THR A 274 11.00 -10.51 -8.58
CA THR A 274 11.81 -9.50 -9.26
C THR A 274 12.90 -9.01 -8.32
N PRO A 275 14.19 -9.09 -8.71
CA PRO A 275 15.29 -8.51 -7.94
C PRO A 275 15.07 -7.02 -7.68
N ILE A 276 15.56 -6.51 -6.55
CA ILE A 276 15.32 -5.14 -6.13
C ILE A 276 16.63 -4.41 -5.87
N VAL A 277 16.72 -3.17 -6.40
CA VAL A 277 17.69 -2.16 -5.97
C VAL A 277 16.91 -0.98 -5.41
N ALA A 278 17.13 -0.64 -4.14
CA ALA A 278 16.36 0.39 -3.45
C ALA A 278 17.27 1.31 -2.63
N SER A 279 16.77 2.51 -2.33
CA SER A 279 17.42 3.40 -1.39
C SER A 279 17.38 2.82 0.03
N ASP A 280 18.44 3.05 0.78
CA ASP A 280 18.57 2.62 2.17
C ASP A 280 17.73 3.50 3.12
N LEU A 281 16.42 3.24 3.15
CA LEU A 281 15.46 3.93 3.99
C LEU A 281 14.91 3.03 5.10
N PRO A 282 14.59 3.57 6.28
CA PRO A 282 14.04 2.77 7.39
C PRO A 282 12.79 1.98 7.01
N GLY A 283 11.86 2.57 6.24
CA GLY A 283 10.66 1.88 5.76
C GLY A 283 10.97 0.69 4.85
N TYR A 284 11.95 0.83 3.98
CA TYR A 284 12.39 -0.26 3.09
C TYR A 284 13.11 -1.38 3.84
N ARG A 285 14.00 -1.03 4.78
CA ARG A 285 14.69 -2.03 5.63
C ARG A 285 13.71 -2.92 6.39
N ARG A 286 12.56 -2.37 6.86
CA ARG A 286 11.54 -3.16 7.57
C ARG A 286 10.94 -4.24 6.69
N VAL A 287 10.62 -3.91 5.43
CA VAL A 287 10.09 -4.89 4.48
C VAL A 287 11.14 -5.91 4.09
N ILE A 288 12.37 -5.48 3.79
CA ILE A 288 13.46 -6.37 3.39
C ILE A 288 13.83 -7.31 4.54
N GLY A 289 13.82 -6.81 5.79
CA GLY A 289 14.17 -7.59 6.98
C GLY A 289 15.69 -7.74 7.20
N ALA A 290 16.04 -8.48 8.25
CA ALA A 290 17.44 -8.68 8.68
C ALA A 290 18.03 -10.04 8.23
N GLY A 291 17.29 -10.83 7.43
CA GLY A 291 17.71 -12.15 6.95
C GLY A 291 18.60 -12.07 5.71
N GLU A 292 18.47 -13.10 4.84
CA GLU A 292 19.10 -13.10 3.52
C GLU A 292 18.70 -11.83 2.76
N PRO A 293 19.67 -11.15 2.10
CA PRO A 293 19.38 -9.89 1.42
C PRO A 293 18.35 -10.07 0.29
N ALA A 294 17.14 -9.53 0.48
CA ALA A 294 16.08 -9.53 -0.54
C ALA A 294 16.15 -8.30 -1.47
N ALA A 295 17.13 -7.43 -1.27
CA ALA A 295 17.39 -6.25 -2.11
C ALA A 295 18.83 -5.77 -1.95
N LEU A 296 19.37 -5.09 -2.96
CA LEU A 296 20.56 -4.26 -2.79
C LEU A 296 20.14 -2.86 -2.33
N LEU A 297 20.67 -2.43 -1.20
CA LEU A 297 20.42 -1.11 -0.65
C LEU A 297 21.57 -0.15 -0.99
N VAL A 298 21.22 1.07 -1.41
CA VAL A 298 22.17 2.13 -1.77
C VAL A 298 21.83 3.43 -1.03
N PRO A 299 22.81 4.31 -0.78
CA PRO A 299 22.55 5.61 -0.16
C PRO A 299 21.49 6.41 -0.96
N PRO A 300 20.47 7.00 -0.30
CA PRO A 300 19.48 7.84 -0.96
C PRO A 300 20.13 9.02 -1.70
N GLY A 301 19.72 9.25 -2.95
CA GLY A 301 20.21 10.38 -3.74
C GLY A 301 21.59 10.18 -4.39
N ASP A 302 22.20 9.01 -4.29
CA ASP A 302 23.49 8.69 -4.91
C ASP A 302 23.29 7.95 -6.26
N PRO A 303 23.39 8.63 -7.41
CA PRO A 303 23.23 8.01 -8.73
C PRO A 303 24.38 7.08 -9.10
N VAL A 304 25.58 7.26 -8.54
CA VAL A 304 26.73 6.40 -8.84
C VAL A 304 26.56 5.06 -8.16
N ALA A 305 26.22 5.05 -6.87
CA ALA A 305 25.91 3.83 -6.14
C ALA A 305 24.71 3.11 -6.73
N LEU A 306 23.64 3.84 -7.11
CA LEU A 306 22.46 3.27 -7.74
C LEU A 306 22.78 2.60 -9.07
N GLY A 307 23.49 3.29 -9.95
CA GLY A 307 23.89 2.77 -11.27
C GLY A 307 24.78 1.54 -11.15
N GLY A 308 25.74 1.56 -10.23
CA GLY A 308 26.61 0.40 -9.95
C GLY A 308 25.85 -0.81 -9.45
N ALA A 309 24.88 -0.62 -8.54
CA ALA A 309 24.04 -1.70 -8.01
C ALA A 309 23.11 -2.27 -9.10
N LEU A 310 22.45 -1.42 -9.88
CA LEU A 310 21.61 -1.85 -11.00
C LEU A 310 22.42 -2.65 -12.02
N ARG A 311 23.60 -2.18 -12.42
CA ARG A 311 24.47 -2.89 -13.34
C ARG A 311 24.88 -4.26 -12.81
N ARG A 312 25.26 -4.36 -11.52
CA ARG A 312 25.60 -5.65 -10.91
C ARG A 312 24.47 -6.65 -11.02
N VAL A 313 23.21 -6.26 -10.71
CA VAL A 313 22.05 -7.16 -10.81
C VAL A 313 21.79 -7.57 -12.25
N LEU A 314 21.96 -6.66 -13.22
CA LEU A 314 21.76 -6.95 -14.65
C LEU A 314 22.85 -7.85 -15.26
N GLU A 315 24.09 -7.79 -14.76
CA GLU A 315 25.25 -8.52 -15.28
C GLU A 315 25.56 -9.81 -14.50
N ASP A 316 24.99 -10.00 -13.29
CA ASP A 316 25.20 -11.19 -12.44
C ASP A 316 23.89 -11.97 -12.22
N PRO A 317 23.59 -12.99 -13.05
CA PRO A 317 22.39 -13.81 -12.91
C PRO A 317 22.33 -14.56 -11.57
N GLY A 318 23.48 -14.91 -10.99
CA GLY A 318 23.54 -15.59 -9.69
C GLY A 318 23.07 -14.67 -8.55
N LEU A 319 23.54 -13.42 -8.55
CA LEU A 319 23.07 -12.40 -7.62
C LEU A 319 21.58 -12.11 -7.81
N ALA A 320 21.13 -11.94 -9.05
CA ALA A 320 19.72 -11.70 -9.35
C ALA A 320 18.83 -12.82 -8.82
N ALA A 321 19.19 -14.09 -9.08
CA ALA A 321 18.46 -15.24 -8.59
C ALA A 321 18.44 -15.33 -7.05
N SER A 322 19.56 -15.03 -6.38
CA SER A 322 19.62 -15.02 -4.91
C SER A 322 18.69 -13.95 -4.31
N LEU A 323 18.71 -12.73 -4.87
CA LEU A 323 17.82 -11.65 -4.42
C LEU A 323 16.35 -11.97 -4.63
N ALA A 324 16.00 -12.57 -5.78
CA ALA A 324 14.64 -12.99 -6.09
C ALA A 324 14.15 -14.07 -5.13
N ALA A 325 14.95 -15.11 -4.87
CA ALA A 325 14.60 -16.19 -3.94
C ALA A 325 14.43 -15.70 -2.50
N ALA A 326 15.32 -14.82 -2.03
CA ALA A 326 15.18 -14.20 -0.72
C ALA A 326 13.92 -13.30 -0.64
N GLY A 327 13.61 -12.59 -1.74
CA GLY A 327 12.41 -11.77 -1.88
C GLY A 327 11.14 -12.60 -1.80
N ASP A 328 11.03 -13.69 -2.55
CA ASP A 328 9.88 -14.59 -2.53
C ASP A 328 9.62 -15.17 -1.13
N ALA A 329 10.67 -15.70 -0.48
CA ALA A 329 10.57 -16.18 0.90
C ALA A 329 10.08 -15.08 1.87
N ARG A 330 10.48 -13.84 1.64
CA ARG A 330 10.05 -12.68 2.43
C ARG A 330 8.60 -12.31 2.14
N ALA A 331 8.17 -12.28 0.87
CA ALA A 331 6.80 -11.98 0.46
C ALA A 331 5.79 -12.97 1.08
N ALA A 332 6.15 -14.25 1.16
CA ALA A 332 5.32 -15.28 1.79
C ALA A 332 4.98 -14.98 3.26
N ALA A 333 5.86 -14.26 3.98
CA ALA A 333 5.60 -13.83 5.35
C ALA A 333 4.54 -12.72 5.45
N PHE A 334 4.31 -11.99 4.35
CA PHE A 334 3.32 -10.91 4.23
C PHE A 334 2.12 -11.31 3.37
N SER A 335 1.87 -12.62 3.17
CA SER A 335 0.72 -13.03 2.38
C SER A 335 -0.59 -12.51 2.98
N MET A 336 -1.54 -12.17 2.11
CA MET A 336 -2.86 -11.70 2.52
C MET A 336 -3.61 -12.75 3.32
N ASP A 337 -3.38 -14.04 3.04
CA ASP A 337 -4.01 -15.13 3.77
C ASP A 337 -3.55 -15.18 5.23
N ARG A 338 -2.24 -15.09 5.48
CA ARG A 338 -1.69 -14.98 6.85
C ARG A 338 -2.20 -13.74 7.58
N LEU A 339 -2.31 -12.63 6.89
CA LEU A 339 -2.89 -11.42 7.47
C LEU A 339 -4.35 -11.63 7.84
N ALA A 340 -5.14 -12.30 6.98
CA ALA A 340 -6.53 -12.62 7.24
C ALA A 340 -6.69 -13.53 8.47
N GLU A 341 -5.88 -14.58 8.60
CA GLU A 341 -5.86 -15.45 9.78
C GLU A 341 -5.61 -14.66 11.07
N ARG A 342 -4.63 -13.73 11.05
CA ARG A 342 -4.34 -12.87 12.20
C ARG A 342 -5.50 -11.92 12.52
N TYR A 343 -6.18 -11.38 11.50
CA TYR A 343 -7.38 -10.56 11.74
C TYR A 343 -8.55 -11.38 12.30
N VAL A 344 -8.73 -12.64 11.92
CA VAL A 344 -9.75 -13.52 12.50
C VAL A 344 -9.53 -13.68 14.02
N GLU A 345 -8.28 -13.89 14.48
CA GLU A 345 -7.95 -13.93 15.90
C GLU A 345 -8.32 -12.60 16.61
N ILE A 346 -8.02 -11.48 15.98
CA ILE A 346 -8.36 -10.15 16.50
C ILE A 346 -9.88 -9.93 16.54
N TYR A 347 -10.63 -10.37 15.52
CA TYR A 347 -12.08 -10.26 15.50
C TYR A 347 -12.71 -11.08 16.64
N HIS A 348 -12.27 -12.32 16.84
CA HIS A 348 -12.73 -13.14 17.96
C HIS A 348 -12.45 -12.46 19.32
N SER A 349 -11.27 -11.87 19.46
CA SER A 349 -10.92 -11.13 20.68
C SER A 349 -11.77 -9.88 20.88
N ALA A 350 -12.09 -9.15 19.81
CA ALA A 350 -12.96 -7.97 19.87
C ALA A 350 -14.41 -8.34 20.24
N ILE A 351 -14.93 -9.43 19.68
CA ILE A 351 -16.27 -9.96 19.98
C ILE A 351 -16.32 -10.41 21.44
N ALA A 352 -15.32 -11.14 21.94
CA ALA A 352 -15.26 -11.61 23.32
C ALA A 352 -15.22 -10.47 24.35
N GLN A 353 -14.53 -9.36 24.03
CA GLN A 353 -14.47 -8.18 24.91
C GLN A 353 -15.82 -7.43 25.00
N ALA A 354 -16.66 -7.54 23.99
CA ALA A 354 -17.96 -6.87 23.93
C ALA A 354 -19.10 -7.72 24.44
N ALA A 355 -18.91 -9.03 24.68
CA ALA A 355 -19.92 -9.91 25.27
C ALA A 355 -20.21 -9.46 26.71
N PRO A 356 -21.47 -9.28 27.12
CA PRO A 356 -21.77 -8.99 28.51
C PRO A 356 -21.34 -10.18 29.41
N VAL A 357 -20.64 -9.85 30.49
CA VAL A 357 -20.26 -10.81 31.56
C VAL A 357 -21.47 -11.34 32.27
#